data_3da723225bbdfe6b08ca35f38d341989
#
_entry.id   3da723225bbdfe6b08ca35f38d341989
#
_cell.length_a   1.000
_cell.length_b   1.000
_cell.length_c   1.000
_cell.angle_alpha   90.00
_cell.angle_beta   90.00
_cell.angle_gamma   90.00
#
_symmetry.space_group_name_H-M   'P 1'
#
loop_
_entity.id
_entity.type
_entity.pdbx_description
1 polymer ?
#
loop_
_entity_poly.entity_id
_entity_poly.type
_entity_poly.pdbx_seq_one_letter_code
_entity_poly.pdbx_strand_id
1 'polypeptide(L)'
;CLCCHVPKNTRVGLPKRLEKRENQRMSSTSLAQLLLLGQGSDLASERGVSCTGELPEASDPTLVARAAAAKAALGSKVLILGHHYQRDEVIAFADITGDSFKLAQAAAAQSTAEYIIFCGVHFMAESADILTGDHQKVILPDLAAGCSMADMATASQVQDCWNQLEQLGVASRTVPVTYMNSSAAIKSFTGEHGGTICTSSNAEKTLRWAFGKAEKVFFLPDQHLGRNTAIIDLGLSPKDCVVWNPWKPQGGLTEDEIKNAKMILWRGHCSVHGRFTRQSIEDFRTRIPEINIIVHPECQHDVVSAADVVGSTEKIIKTVSESAPGTQWAVGTELNLVSRLAASNPDKKVYFLDRTVCYCSTMNRIDLPHLVWALESLVAGKIVNEIKVDAKTARYSKMALEQMLAL
;
A
#
# COMPACT_ATOMS: atom_id res chain seq x y z
N CYS A 1 -40.60 -19.81 -40.50
CA CYS A 1 -41.02 -19.53 -41.92
C CYS A 1 -40.51 -18.18 -42.34
N LEU A 2 -39.92 -18.17 -43.58
CA LEU A 2 -39.46 -17.07 -44.45
C LEU A 2 -38.08 -16.46 -44.08
N CYS A 3 -37.01 -16.95 -44.68
CA CYS A 3 -36.40 -16.70 -46.00
C CYS A 3 -36.66 -15.31 -46.56
N CYS A 4 -35.57 -14.51 -46.75
CA CYS A 4 -35.31 -13.88 -48.02
C CYS A 4 -34.05 -12.99 -48.00
N HIS A 5 -33.11 -13.35 -48.83
CA HIS A 5 -32.38 -12.56 -49.83
C HIS A 5 -31.28 -11.60 -49.41
N VAL A 6 -30.07 -12.07 -49.67
CA VAL A 6 -28.84 -11.27 -49.88
C VAL A 6 -28.83 -10.78 -51.34
N PRO A 7 -28.53 -9.52 -51.66
CA PRO A 7 -28.01 -9.13 -52.96
C PRO A 7 -26.49 -9.03 -52.94
N LYS A 8 -25.88 -9.61 -53.96
CA LYS A 8 -24.45 -9.57 -54.27
C LYS A 8 -24.04 -8.22 -54.92
N ASN A 9 -22.81 -7.83 -54.61
CA ASN A 9 -21.90 -7.02 -55.45
C ASN A 9 -22.17 -5.53 -55.64
N THR A 10 -21.35 -4.74 -54.95
CA THR A 10 -20.64 -3.63 -55.62
C THR A 10 -19.24 -3.49 -54.99
N ARG A 11 -18.21 -3.80 -55.78
CA ARG A 11 -16.81 -3.46 -55.48
C ARG A 11 -16.67 -1.94 -55.59
N VAL A 12 -16.43 -1.27 -54.44
CA VAL A 12 -15.90 0.09 -54.41
C VAL A 12 -14.41 -0.05 -54.10
N GLY A 13 -13.58 0.40 -55.03
CA GLY A 13 -12.12 0.36 -54.91
C GLY A 13 -11.62 1.22 -53.79
N LEU A 14 -10.87 0.64 -52.87
CA LEU A 14 -10.07 1.33 -51.86
C LEU A 14 -8.84 1.96 -52.52
N PRO A 15 -8.46 3.19 -52.14
CA PRO A 15 -7.28 3.86 -52.71
C PRO A 15 -6.00 3.13 -52.25
N LYS A 16 -5.15 2.83 -53.25
CA LYS A 16 -3.79 2.29 -53.11
C LYS A 16 -2.86 3.28 -52.44
N ARG A 17 -2.94 3.40 -51.10
CA ARG A 17 -1.96 4.18 -50.29
C ARG A 17 -1.84 3.70 -48.86
N LEU A 18 -1.90 2.40 -48.59
CA LEU A 18 -1.67 1.81 -47.28
C LEU A 18 -0.85 0.51 -47.32
N GLU A 19 0.00 0.37 -48.30
CA GLU A 19 1.05 -0.66 -48.31
C GLU A 19 2.39 0.03 -48.10
N LYS A 20 2.75 0.28 -46.88
CA LYS A 20 4.09 0.34 -46.27
C LYS A 20 3.95 0.83 -44.85
N ARG A 21 3.25 0.12 -44.01
CA ARG A 21 3.59 0.04 -42.60
C ARG A 21 4.24 -1.32 -42.41
N GLU A 22 5.56 -1.30 -42.40
CA GLU A 22 6.38 -2.38 -41.91
C GLU A 22 5.79 -2.86 -40.57
N ASN A 23 5.47 -4.15 -40.53
CA ASN A 23 5.28 -4.88 -39.31
C ASN A 23 6.57 -4.72 -38.47
N GLN A 24 6.69 -3.63 -37.69
CA GLN A 24 7.54 -3.64 -36.52
C GLN A 24 6.94 -4.68 -35.59
N ARG A 25 7.45 -5.89 -35.67
CA ARG A 25 7.36 -6.86 -34.61
C ARG A 25 7.97 -6.16 -33.39
N MET A 26 7.12 -5.70 -32.49
CA MET A 26 7.59 -5.27 -31.17
C MET A 26 8.42 -6.41 -30.61
N SER A 27 9.67 -6.14 -30.26
CA SER A 27 10.55 -7.16 -29.69
C SER A 27 9.87 -7.73 -28.45
N SER A 28 10.06 -9.02 -28.18
CA SER A 28 9.54 -9.67 -26.97
C SER A 28 9.95 -8.94 -25.70
N THR A 29 11.10 -8.24 -25.75
CA THR A 29 11.63 -7.39 -24.68
C THR A 29 10.75 -6.15 -24.42
N SER A 30 10.19 -5.50 -25.45
CA SER A 30 9.33 -4.32 -25.26
C SER A 30 7.94 -4.68 -24.69
N LEU A 31 7.42 -5.87 -25.05
CA LEU A 31 6.16 -6.37 -24.47
C LEU A 31 6.32 -6.76 -23.01
N ALA A 32 7.44 -7.39 -22.66
CA ALA A 32 7.78 -7.73 -21.27
C ALA A 32 7.98 -6.47 -20.40
N GLN A 33 8.61 -5.44 -20.95
CA GLN A 33 8.75 -4.14 -20.27
C GLN A 33 7.39 -3.47 -20.02
N LEU A 34 6.49 -3.46 -21.00
CA LEU A 34 5.14 -2.92 -20.85
C LEU A 34 4.30 -3.67 -19.81
N LEU A 35 4.46 -5.00 -19.71
CA LEU A 35 3.78 -5.82 -18.71
C LEU A 35 4.37 -5.64 -17.29
N LEU A 36 5.67 -5.36 -17.18
CA LEU A 36 6.35 -5.13 -15.91
C LEU A 36 6.10 -3.72 -15.35
N LEU A 37 5.91 -2.74 -16.23
CA LEU A 37 5.80 -1.33 -15.85
C LEU A 37 4.41 -0.92 -15.32
N GLY A 38 3.41 -1.80 -15.39
CA GLY A 38 2.05 -1.38 -15.10
C GLY A 38 1.55 -0.29 -16.06
N GLN A 39 0.26 -0.11 -16.19
CA GLN A 39 -0.30 0.90 -17.09
C GLN A 39 0.07 2.31 -16.60
N GLY A 40 0.88 3.02 -17.37
CA GLY A 40 1.12 4.44 -17.19
C GLY A 40 2.29 4.84 -16.30
N SER A 41 3.17 3.92 -15.92
CA SER A 41 4.43 4.31 -15.28
C SER A 41 5.37 4.91 -16.32
N ASP A 42 5.93 6.06 -16.01
CA ASP A 42 7.02 6.64 -16.75
C ASP A 42 8.23 5.69 -16.71
N LEU A 43 8.81 5.39 -17.88
CA LEU A 43 10.02 4.56 -17.99
C LEU A 43 11.21 5.13 -17.21
N ALA A 44 11.19 6.42 -16.91
CA ALA A 44 12.18 7.13 -16.11
C ALA A 44 11.86 7.11 -14.60
N SER A 45 10.70 6.61 -14.17
CA SER A 45 10.38 6.51 -12.75
C SER A 45 11.05 5.30 -12.12
N GLU A 46 11.56 5.44 -10.92
CA GLU A 46 12.18 4.34 -10.15
C GLU A 46 11.26 3.12 -10.02
N ARG A 47 9.96 3.31 -10.07
CA ARG A 47 8.94 2.26 -9.99
C ARG A 47 8.83 1.39 -11.24
N GLY A 48 9.37 1.85 -12.36
CA GLY A 48 9.37 1.13 -13.63
C GLY A 48 10.69 0.47 -13.95
N VAL A 49 11.71 0.62 -13.12
CA VAL A 49 13.04 0.06 -13.38
C VAL A 49 13.06 -1.41 -12.96
N SER A 50 13.35 -2.29 -13.89
CA SER A 50 13.66 -3.69 -13.60
C SER A 50 15.00 -3.80 -12.89
N CYS A 51 15.19 -4.88 -12.13
CA CYS A 51 16.49 -5.17 -11.54
C CYS A 51 17.59 -5.18 -12.62
N THR A 52 18.69 -4.51 -12.32
CA THR A 52 19.82 -4.34 -13.27
C THR A 52 20.74 -5.56 -13.33
N GLY A 53 20.34 -6.71 -12.82
CA GLY A 53 21.12 -7.94 -12.79
C GLY A 53 20.31 -9.15 -13.24
N GLU A 54 20.98 -10.26 -13.47
CA GLU A 54 20.34 -11.55 -13.68
C GLU A 54 19.82 -12.07 -12.34
N LEU A 55 18.49 -12.16 -12.21
CA LEU A 55 17.88 -12.81 -11.07
C LEU A 55 18.12 -14.32 -11.15
N PRO A 56 18.32 -15.00 -10.02
CA PRO A 56 18.30 -16.45 -9.99
C PRO A 56 16.96 -16.98 -10.49
N GLU A 57 16.98 -18.16 -11.11
CA GLU A 57 15.75 -18.84 -11.50
C GLU A 57 14.89 -19.18 -10.29
N ALA A 58 13.58 -18.90 -10.35
CA ALA A 58 12.66 -19.18 -9.25
C ALA A 58 12.56 -20.68 -8.91
N SER A 59 12.90 -21.55 -9.86
CA SER A 59 12.95 -23.01 -9.70
C SER A 59 14.26 -23.54 -9.11
N ASP A 60 15.26 -22.68 -8.87
CA ASP A 60 16.54 -23.09 -8.27
C ASP A 60 16.33 -23.60 -6.84
N PRO A 61 16.56 -24.90 -6.58
CA PRO A 61 16.35 -25.50 -5.25
C PRO A 61 17.35 -25.00 -4.21
N THR A 62 18.39 -24.26 -4.59
CA THR A 62 19.43 -23.76 -3.69
C THR A 62 19.12 -22.37 -3.13
N LEU A 63 18.07 -21.70 -3.57
CA LEU A 63 17.76 -20.30 -3.18
C LEU A 63 17.72 -20.10 -1.66
N VAL A 64 17.07 -21.00 -0.92
CA VAL A 64 16.99 -20.92 0.55
C VAL A 64 18.38 -20.99 1.18
N ALA A 65 19.22 -21.92 0.71
CA ALA A 65 20.58 -22.07 1.21
C ALA A 65 21.46 -20.87 0.84
N ARG A 66 21.30 -20.33 -0.38
CA ARG A 66 22.02 -19.14 -0.86
C ARG A 66 21.64 -17.90 -0.04
N ALA A 67 20.34 -17.66 0.19
CA ALA A 67 19.88 -16.57 1.04
C ALA A 67 20.46 -16.66 2.45
N ALA A 68 20.42 -17.85 3.07
CA ALA A 68 20.97 -18.09 4.39
C ALA A 68 22.48 -17.83 4.45
N ALA A 69 23.23 -18.33 3.46
CA ALA A 69 24.67 -18.14 3.38
C ALA A 69 25.05 -16.67 3.19
N ALA A 70 24.36 -15.94 2.28
CA ALA A 70 24.61 -14.53 2.03
C ALA A 70 24.25 -13.67 3.25
N LYS A 71 23.11 -13.94 3.92
CA LYS A 71 22.74 -13.27 5.18
C LYS A 71 23.79 -13.53 6.27
N ALA A 72 24.24 -14.75 6.43
CA ALA A 72 25.28 -15.10 7.41
C ALA A 72 26.62 -14.40 7.11
N ALA A 73 27.02 -14.29 5.83
CA ALA A 73 28.23 -13.57 5.42
C ALA A 73 28.17 -12.08 5.72
N LEU A 74 27.00 -11.44 5.60
CA LEU A 74 26.80 -10.04 5.96
C LEU A 74 26.72 -9.84 7.49
N GLY A 75 26.25 -10.84 8.23
CA GLY A 75 26.17 -10.80 9.69
C GLY A 75 25.39 -9.58 10.20
N SER A 76 25.95 -8.87 11.17
CA SER A 76 25.35 -7.67 11.78
C SER A 76 25.29 -6.44 10.85
N LYS A 77 25.89 -6.49 9.68
CA LYS A 77 25.85 -5.39 8.71
C LYS A 77 24.48 -5.28 8.03
N VAL A 78 23.69 -6.35 8.01
CA VAL A 78 22.38 -6.37 7.37
C VAL A 78 21.27 -6.54 8.39
N LEU A 79 20.19 -5.77 8.22
CA LEU A 79 18.89 -5.96 8.88
C LEU A 79 17.84 -6.19 7.80
N ILE A 80 17.05 -7.25 7.90
CA ILE A 80 15.93 -7.53 7.00
C ILE A 80 14.63 -7.23 7.71
N LEU A 81 13.90 -6.24 7.20
CA LEU A 81 12.56 -5.85 7.66
C LEU A 81 11.52 -6.49 6.75
N GLY A 82 10.57 -7.25 7.28
CA GLY A 82 9.55 -7.96 6.53
C GLY A 82 8.13 -7.53 6.92
N HIS A 83 7.36 -7.03 5.94
CA HIS A 83 5.96 -6.73 6.18
C HIS A 83 5.12 -8.02 6.23
N HIS A 84 4.09 -8.04 7.07
CA HIS A 84 3.20 -9.22 7.24
C HIS A 84 2.53 -9.73 5.95
N TYR A 85 2.42 -8.90 4.91
CA TYR A 85 1.83 -9.29 3.63
C TYR A 85 2.81 -9.94 2.65
N GLN A 86 4.08 -10.07 3.04
CA GLN A 86 5.09 -10.75 2.23
C GLN A 86 4.85 -12.27 2.16
N ARG A 87 5.43 -12.90 1.14
CA ARG A 87 5.47 -14.35 0.96
C ARG A 87 6.20 -15.04 2.11
N ASP A 88 5.82 -16.27 2.44
CA ASP A 88 6.40 -17.02 3.55
C ASP A 88 7.89 -17.27 3.35
N GLU A 89 8.32 -17.56 2.12
CA GLU A 89 9.74 -17.79 1.79
C GLU A 89 10.61 -16.54 1.97
N VAL A 90 10.03 -15.34 1.92
CA VAL A 90 10.73 -14.08 2.17
C VAL A 90 10.70 -13.73 3.66
N ILE A 91 9.53 -13.88 4.30
CA ILE A 91 9.37 -13.61 5.74
C ILE A 91 10.26 -14.51 6.61
N ALA A 92 10.55 -15.73 6.17
CA ALA A 92 11.45 -16.64 6.87
C ALA A 92 12.87 -16.04 7.09
N PHE A 93 13.29 -15.07 6.30
CA PHE A 93 14.58 -14.39 6.43
C PHE A 93 14.50 -13.04 7.17
N ALA A 94 13.30 -12.52 7.46
CA ALA A 94 13.16 -11.25 8.14
C ALA A 94 13.67 -11.35 9.60
N ASP A 95 14.44 -10.36 10.04
CA ASP A 95 14.87 -10.21 11.42
C ASP A 95 13.76 -9.62 12.27
N ILE A 96 12.98 -8.72 11.68
CA ILE A 96 11.81 -8.09 12.30
C ILE A 96 10.64 -8.16 11.32
N THR A 97 9.53 -8.71 11.80
CA THR A 97 8.27 -8.75 11.05
C THR A 97 7.25 -7.84 11.73
N GLY A 98 6.50 -7.07 10.93
CA GLY A 98 5.52 -6.13 11.45
C GLY A 98 4.62 -5.53 10.40
N ASP A 99 3.70 -4.68 10.88
CA ASP A 99 2.98 -3.73 10.04
C ASP A 99 3.85 -2.49 9.73
N SER A 100 3.31 -1.55 8.96
CA SER A 100 4.06 -0.35 8.56
C SER A 100 4.52 0.49 9.75
N PHE A 101 3.77 0.52 10.86
CA PHE A 101 4.14 1.29 12.05
C PHE A 101 5.32 0.65 12.80
N LYS A 102 5.21 -0.64 13.07
CA LYS A 102 6.26 -1.41 13.75
C LYS A 102 7.57 -1.41 12.96
N LEU A 103 7.49 -1.55 11.63
CA LEU A 103 8.67 -1.52 10.78
C LEU A 103 9.30 -0.12 10.71
N ALA A 104 8.51 0.96 10.73
CA ALA A 104 9.03 2.33 10.84
C ALA A 104 9.73 2.56 12.19
N GLN A 105 9.16 2.08 13.30
CA GLN A 105 9.82 2.12 14.62
C GLN A 105 11.14 1.33 14.61
N ALA A 106 11.14 0.14 14.00
CA ALA A 106 12.35 -0.69 13.91
C ALA A 106 13.44 -0.02 13.08
N ALA A 107 13.10 0.62 11.96
CA ALA A 107 14.03 1.38 11.15
C ALA A 107 14.61 2.58 11.92
N ALA A 108 13.75 3.36 12.60
CA ALA A 108 14.17 4.52 13.40
C ALA A 108 15.10 4.13 14.58
N ALA A 109 14.87 2.96 15.19
CA ALA A 109 15.69 2.46 16.30
C ALA A 109 17.01 1.84 15.86
N GLN A 110 17.17 1.52 14.56
CA GLN A 110 18.35 0.86 14.05
C GLN A 110 19.50 1.86 13.83
N SER A 111 20.65 1.61 14.45
CA SER A 111 21.81 2.49 14.36
C SER A 111 23.11 1.78 13.93
N THR A 112 23.11 0.45 13.83
CA THR A 112 24.33 -0.33 13.65
C THR A 112 24.44 -1.06 12.31
N ALA A 113 23.32 -1.47 11.70
CA ALA A 113 23.33 -2.12 10.40
C ALA A 113 23.71 -1.12 9.29
N GLU A 114 24.60 -1.54 8.40
CA GLU A 114 25.00 -0.78 7.22
C GLU A 114 23.93 -0.85 6.12
N TYR A 115 23.26 -2.01 6.00
CA TYR A 115 22.24 -2.29 5.00
C TYR A 115 20.92 -2.65 5.67
N ILE A 116 19.84 -2.03 5.22
CA ILE A 116 18.48 -2.36 5.62
C ILE A 116 17.74 -2.87 4.38
N ILE A 117 17.53 -4.18 4.28
CA ILE A 117 16.71 -4.75 3.22
C ILE A 117 15.25 -4.67 3.65
N PHE A 118 14.46 -3.92 2.88
CA PHE A 118 13.06 -3.72 3.18
C PHE A 118 12.19 -4.62 2.29
N CYS A 119 11.74 -5.76 2.83
CA CYS A 119 10.78 -6.64 2.19
C CYS A 119 9.35 -6.13 2.45
N GLY A 120 8.99 -5.13 1.69
CA GLY A 120 7.72 -4.41 1.75
C GLY A 120 7.40 -3.76 0.41
N VAL A 121 6.97 -2.50 0.44
CA VAL A 121 6.72 -1.69 -0.76
C VAL A 121 7.43 -0.34 -0.68
N HIS A 122 7.53 0.33 -1.82
CA HIS A 122 8.38 1.51 -2.03
C HIS A 122 8.20 2.60 -0.95
N PHE A 123 6.97 3.01 -0.63
CA PHE A 123 6.74 4.06 0.36
C PHE A 123 7.19 3.69 1.79
N MET A 124 7.28 2.39 2.10
CA MET A 124 7.82 1.90 3.38
C MET A 124 9.34 2.03 3.39
N ALA A 125 10.00 1.67 2.29
CA ALA A 125 11.43 1.82 2.12
C ALA A 125 11.85 3.30 2.12
N GLU A 126 11.10 4.20 1.47
CA GLU A 126 11.27 5.66 1.59
C GLU A 126 11.20 6.12 3.05
N SER A 127 10.22 5.62 3.80
CA SER A 127 10.08 5.98 5.22
C SER A 127 11.23 5.46 6.08
N ALA A 128 11.76 4.29 5.75
CA ALA A 128 12.95 3.76 6.41
C ALA A 128 14.19 4.61 6.09
N ASP A 129 14.40 5.01 4.82
CA ASP A 129 15.51 5.88 4.42
C ASP A 129 15.47 7.24 5.15
N ILE A 130 14.29 7.84 5.28
CA ILE A 130 14.09 9.11 6.00
C ILE A 130 14.41 8.99 7.50
N LEU A 131 14.13 7.85 8.10
CA LEU A 131 14.27 7.63 9.56
C LEU A 131 15.64 7.11 9.96
N THR A 132 16.43 6.58 9.03
CA THR A 132 17.76 6.01 9.28
C THR A 132 18.88 7.04 9.12
N GLY A 133 20.08 6.68 9.51
CA GLY A 133 21.26 7.56 9.40
C GLY A 133 21.89 7.52 8.02
N ASP A 134 22.62 8.58 7.66
CA ASP A 134 23.27 8.74 6.35
C ASP A 134 24.24 7.60 5.99
N HIS A 135 24.77 6.90 6.98
CA HIS A 135 25.67 5.75 6.80
C HIS A 135 24.92 4.45 6.43
N GLN A 136 23.62 4.44 6.57
CA GLN A 136 22.78 3.28 6.31
C GLN A 136 22.19 3.33 4.90
N LYS A 137 22.05 2.18 4.27
CA LYS A 137 21.53 2.03 2.92
C LYS A 137 20.27 1.21 2.98
N VAL A 138 19.16 1.78 2.55
CA VAL A 138 17.88 1.06 2.45
C VAL A 138 17.75 0.46 1.06
N ILE A 139 17.54 -0.84 1.01
CA ILE A 139 17.48 -1.64 -0.22
C ILE A 139 16.05 -2.18 -0.37
N LEU A 140 15.42 -1.91 -1.50
CA LEU A 140 14.15 -2.54 -1.89
C LEU A 140 14.46 -3.62 -2.94
N PRO A 141 14.30 -4.92 -2.64
CA PRO A 141 14.73 -5.99 -3.55
C PRO A 141 14.14 -5.90 -4.97
N ASP A 142 12.91 -5.39 -5.13
CA ASP A 142 12.31 -5.03 -6.41
C ASP A 142 11.76 -3.59 -6.37
N LEU A 143 12.34 -2.67 -7.13
CA LEU A 143 11.91 -1.26 -7.19
C LEU A 143 10.47 -1.09 -7.71
N ALA A 144 9.95 -2.05 -8.46
CA ALA A 144 8.58 -2.05 -8.92
C ALA A 144 7.55 -2.54 -7.87
N ALA A 145 8.02 -2.90 -6.65
CA ALA A 145 7.14 -3.21 -5.52
C ALA A 145 6.51 -1.91 -4.97
N GLY A 146 5.57 -1.32 -5.71
CA GLY A 146 4.85 -0.10 -5.38
C GLY A 146 3.57 -0.34 -4.55
N CYS A 147 2.74 0.70 -4.46
CA CYS A 147 1.42 0.62 -3.84
C CYS A 147 0.43 1.48 -4.64
N SER A 148 -0.54 0.84 -5.28
CA SER A 148 -1.53 1.55 -6.10
C SER A 148 -2.30 2.63 -5.32
N MET A 149 -2.58 2.42 -4.04
CA MET A 149 -3.22 3.43 -3.19
C MET A 149 -2.31 4.63 -2.95
N ALA A 150 -1.01 4.41 -2.69
CA ALA A 150 -0.05 5.50 -2.53
C ALA A 150 0.05 6.37 -3.80
N ASP A 151 -0.13 5.75 -4.97
CA ASP A 151 -0.09 6.42 -6.27
C ASP A 151 -1.36 7.17 -6.64
N MET A 152 -2.46 6.98 -5.89
CA MET A 152 -3.73 7.70 -6.10
C MET A 152 -3.68 9.15 -5.64
N ALA A 153 -2.64 9.57 -4.90
CA ALA A 153 -2.42 10.96 -4.51
C ALA A 153 -1.05 11.42 -4.99
N THR A 154 -1.00 12.18 -6.07
CA THR A 154 0.25 12.80 -6.53
C THR A 154 0.47 14.15 -5.85
N ALA A 155 1.74 14.56 -5.70
CA ALA A 155 2.07 15.83 -5.06
C ALA A 155 1.41 17.03 -5.76
N SER A 156 1.37 17.06 -7.10
CA SER A 156 0.72 18.13 -7.86
C SER A 156 -0.78 18.20 -7.59
N GLN A 157 -1.48 17.06 -7.63
CA GLN A 157 -2.92 17.02 -7.36
C GLN A 157 -3.27 17.44 -5.93
N VAL A 158 -2.43 17.05 -4.96
CA VAL A 158 -2.61 17.44 -3.56
C VAL A 158 -2.37 18.93 -3.36
N GLN A 159 -1.33 19.48 -4.01
CA GLN A 159 -1.08 20.92 -4.00
C GLN A 159 -2.22 21.70 -4.65
N ASP A 160 -2.75 21.22 -5.78
CA ASP A 160 -3.90 21.86 -6.46
C ASP A 160 -5.16 21.85 -5.58
N CYS A 161 -5.40 20.74 -4.86
CA CYS A 161 -6.48 20.68 -3.87
C CYS A 161 -6.26 21.71 -2.75
N TRP A 162 -5.06 21.76 -2.19
CA TRP A 162 -4.72 22.69 -1.10
C TRP A 162 -4.90 24.15 -1.52
N ASN A 163 -4.42 24.52 -2.70
CA ASN A 163 -4.63 25.87 -3.26
C ASN A 163 -6.11 26.24 -3.38
N GLN A 164 -6.98 25.28 -3.74
CA GLN A 164 -8.42 25.50 -3.77
C GLN A 164 -9.00 25.66 -2.35
N LEU A 165 -8.53 24.89 -1.37
CA LEU A 165 -8.92 25.07 0.03
C LEU A 165 -8.48 26.44 0.58
N GLU A 166 -7.32 26.96 0.15
CA GLU A 166 -6.84 28.31 0.47
C GLU A 166 -7.76 29.38 -0.11
N GLN A 167 -8.10 29.27 -1.39
CA GLN A 167 -9.02 30.19 -2.06
C GLN A 167 -10.41 30.24 -1.39
N LEU A 168 -10.87 29.13 -0.83
CA LEU A 168 -12.12 29.05 -0.08
C LEU A 168 -12.00 29.51 1.38
N GLY A 169 -10.79 29.89 1.83
CA GLY A 169 -10.53 30.26 3.22
C GLY A 169 -10.63 29.10 4.21
N VAL A 170 -10.49 27.85 3.72
CA VAL A 170 -10.64 26.63 4.52
C VAL A 170 -9.30 26.10 5.01
N ALA A 171 -8.21 26.29 4.24
CA ALA A 171 -6.89 25.73 4.54
C ALA A 171 -6.35 26.17 5.90
N SER A 172 -6.55 27.44 6.30
CA SER A 172 -6.05 27.98 7.60
C SER A 172 -6.62 27.30 8.84
N ARG A 173 -7.71 26.57 8.71
CA ARG A 173 -8.36 25.79 9.77
C ARG A 173 -8.37 24.28 9.49
N THR A 174 -7.52 23.83 8.57
CA THR A 174 -7.40 22.44 8.14
C THR A 174 -5.98 21.95 8.41
N VAL A 175 -5.83 20.78 9.00
CA VAL A 175 -4.54 20.10 9.14
C VAL A 175 -4.52 18.87 8.23
N PRO A 176 -3.47 18.67 7.41
CA PRO A 176 -3.35 17.46 6.63
C PRO A 176 -2.88 16.29 7.51
N VAL A 177 -3.48 15.14 7.28
CA VAL A 177 -3.03 13.85 7.83
C VAL A 177 -2.87 12.90 6.66
N THR A 178 -1.70 12.30 6.52
CA THR A 178 -1.51 11.27 5.51
C THR A 178 -1.33 9.89 6.12
N TYR A 179 -1.97 8.92 5.50
CA TYR A 179 -1.72 7.53 5.81
C TYR A 179 -0.28 7.17 5.39
N MET A 180 0.38 6.28 6.13
CA MET A 180 1.73 5.78 5.84
C MET A 180 1.86 5.34 4.38
N ASN A 181 0.78 4.79 3.80
CA ASN A 181 0.68 4.34 2.42
C ASN A 181 0.56 5.52 1.45
N SER A 182 1.58 6.36 1.44
CA SER A 182 1.73 7.54 0.58
C SER A 182 3.22 7.74 0.25
N SER A 183 3.53 8.41 -0.85
CA SER A 183 4.91 8.71 -1.23
C SER A 183 5.58 9.67 -0.24
N ALA A 184 6.93 9.70 -0.23
CA ALA A 184 7.70 10.67 0.54
C ALA A 184 7.29 12.12 0.21
N ALA A 185 6.94 12.43 -1.04
CA ALA A 185 6.46 13.75 -1.45
C ALA A 185 5.15 14.16 -0.74
N ILE A 186 4.21 13.24 -0.56
CA ILE A 186 2.97 13.49 0.18
C ILE A 186 3.23 13.63 1.69
N LYS A 187 4.14 12.81 2.23
CA LYS A 187 4.59 12.95 3.62
C LYS A 187 5.25 14.31 3.86
N SER A 188 6.08 14.76 2.89
CA SER A 188 6.72 16.08 2.91
C SER A 188 5.70 17.21 2.91
N PHE A 189 4.74 17.18 1.98
CA PHE A 189 3.63 18.12 1.95
C PHE A 189 2.91 18.18 3.31
N THR A 190 2.62 17.03 3.88
CA THR A 190 1.93 16.92 5.17
C THR A 190 2.74 17.55 6.30
N GLY A 191 4.05 17.28 6.37
CA GLY A 191 4.93 17.88 7.38
C GLY A 191 5.14 19.38 7.19
N GLU A 192 5.26 19.85 5.95
CA GLU A 192 5.39 21.27 5.63
C GLU A 192 4.18 22.09 6.10
N HIS A 193 2.97 21.47 6.05
CA HIS A 193 1.72 22.10 6.50
C HIS A 193 1.36 21.78 7.96
N GLY A 194 2.34 21.36 8.78
CA GLY A 194 2.15 21.12 10.21
C GLY A 194 1.29 19.90 10.56
N GLY A 195 1.11 19.02 9.60
CA GLY A 195 0.37 17.78 9.74
C GLY A 195 1.22 16.60 10.24
N THR A 196 0.66 15.41 10.21
CA THR A 196 1.33 14.19 10.66
C THR A 196 0.91 12.99 9.81
N ILE A 197 1.58 11.87 10.03
CA ILE A 197 1.30 10.59 9.38
C ILE A 197 0.50 9.72 10.35
N CYS A 198 -0.34 8.86 9.83
CA CYS A 198 -0.96 7.77 10.59
C CYS A 198 -0.69 6.41 9.95
N THR A 199 -0.92 5.37 10.72
CA THR A 199 -1.08 3.99 10.25
C THR A 199 -2.44 3.48 10.69
N SER A 200 -2.85 2.29 10.22
CA SER A 200 -4.08 1.68 10.72
C SER A 200 -4.02 1.36 12.23
N SER A 201 -2.83 1.29 12.81
CA SER A 201 -2.63 1.01 14.24
C SER A 201 -2.82 2.23 15.15
N ASN A 202 -2.64 3.45 14.64
CA ASN A 202 -2.72 4.68 15.43
C ASN A 202 -3.63 5.76 14.84
N ALA A 203 -4.45 5.44 13.83
CA ALA A 203 -5.30 6.40 13.14
C ALA A 203 -6.23 7.16 14.09
N GLU A 204 -6.83 6.50 15.07
CA GLU A 204 -7.67 7.14 16.08
C GLU A 204 -6.91 8.23 16.86
N LYS A 205 -5.75 7.88 17.43
CA LYS A 205 -4.91 8.84 18.17
C LYS A 205 -4.50 10.02 17.29
N THR A 206 -4.12 9.73 16.06
CA THR A 206 -3.71 10.74 15.10
C THR A 206 -4.84 11.69 14.75
N LEU A 207 -6.04 11.19 14.48
CA LEU A 207 -7.19 12.06 14.20
C LEU A 207 -7.62 12.88 15.43
N ARG A 208 -7.57 12.32 16.62
CA ARG A 208 -7.80 13.09 17.88
C ARG A 208 -6.78 14.22 18.04
N TRP A 209 -5.51 13.93 17.78
CA TRP A 209 -4.47 14.96 17.75
C TRP A 209 -4.76 16.04 16.70
N ALA A 210 -5.12 15.64 15.49
CA ALA A 210 -5.40 16.55 14.38
C ALA A 210 -6.57 17.50 14.70
N PHE A 211 -7.66 16.96 15.25
CA PHE A 211 -8.82 17.77 15.69
C PHE A 211 -8.51 18.64 16.94
N GLY A 212 -7.46 18.31 17.68
CA GLY A 212 -6.92 19.21 18.72
C GLY A 212 -6.11 20.39 18.16
N LYS A 213 -5.70 20.32 16.90
CA LYS A 213 -4.93 21.37 16.17
C LYS A 213 -5.78 22.25 15.30
N ALA A 214 -6.81 21.69 14.63
CA ALA A 214 -7.62 22.37 13.67
C ALA A 214 -9.07 21.86 13.68
N GLU A 215 -9.96 22.65 13.10
CA GLU A 215 -11.39 22.29 12.98
C GLU A 215 -11.63 21.17 11.97
N LYS A 216 -10.72 21.02 10.99
CA LYS A 216 -10.85 20.14 9.84
C LYS A 216 -9.59 19.32 9.63
N VAL A 217 -9.79 18.12 9.08
CA VAL A 217 -8.70 17.24 8.65
C VAL A 217 -8.81 16.99 7.14
N PHE A 218 -7.70 17.21 6.44
CA PHE A 218 -7.51 16.76 5.07
C PHE A 218 -6.77 15.42 5.10
N PHE A 219 -7.48 14.32 4.81
CA PHE A 219 -6.97 12.98 4.97
C PHE A 219 -6.59 12.35 3.62
N LEU A 220 -5.35 11.89 3.53
CA LEU A 220 -4.70 11.35 2.33
C LEU A 220 -4.20 9.92 2.58
N PRO A 221 -4.01 9.06 1.58
CA PRO A 221 -4.77 9.06 0.33
C PRO A 221 -6.02 8.16 0.42
N ASP A 222 -6.27 7.45 1.52
CA ASP A 222 -7.34 6.45 1.69
C ASP A 222 -8.60 7.07 2.29
N GLN A 223 -9.69 7.04 1.51
CA GLN A 223 -10.99 7.52 1.98
C GLN A 223 -11.61 6.63 3.05
N HIS A 224 -11.33 5.32 3.02
CA HIS A 224 -12.00 4.35 3.88
C HIS A 224 -11.42 4.36 5.30
N LEU A 225 -10.09 4.27 5.45
CA LEU A 225 -9.44 4.38 6.75
C LEU A 225 -9.84 5.69 7.45
N GLY A 226 -9.73 6.83 6.75
CA GLY A 226 -10.08 8.12 7.32
C GLY A 226 -11.54 8.20 7.75
N ARG A 227 -12.48 7.74 6.88
CA ARG A 227 -13.92 7.73 7.19
C ARG A 227 -14.26 6.80 8.34
N ASN A 228 -13.77 5.57 8.29
CA ASN A 228 -14.10 4.55 9.30
C ASN A 228 -13.61 4.97 10.68
N THR A 229 -12.37 5.47 10.78
CA THR A 229 -11.84 6.01 12.02
C THR A 229 -12.66 7.22 12.50
N ALA A 230 -12.99 8.16 11.63
CA ALA A 230 -13.75 9.35 11.99
C ALA A 230 -15.16 9.02 12.51
N ILE A 231 -15.85 8.08 11.86
CA ILE A 231 -17.24 7.74 12.24
C ILE A 231 -17.27 6.80 13.43
N ILE A 232 -16.46 5.73 13.42
CA ILE A 232 -16.55 4.65 14.43
C ILE A 232 -15.82 5.05 15.72
N ASP A 233 -14.59 5.57 15.59
CA ASP A 233 -13.74 5.80 16.78
C ASP A 233 -13.94 7.21 17.34
N LEU A 234 -14.26 8.22 16.50
CA LEU A 234 -14.47 9.60 16.93
C LEU A 234 -15.95 10.01 17.05
N GLY A 235 -16.88 9.20 16.54
CA GLY A 235 -18.32 9.46 16.59
C GLY A 235 -18.80 10.58 15.67
N LEU A 236 -18.05 10.89 14.60
CA LEU A 236 -18.48 11.87 13.60
C LEU A 236 -19.65 11.35 12.79
N SER A 237 -20.50 12.26 12.32
CA SER A 237 -21.59 11.91 11.41
C SER A 237 -21.03 11.59 10.00
N PRO A 238 -21.62 10.69 9.24
CA PRO A 238 -21.30 10.50 7.82
C PRO A 238 -21.34 11.80 7.00
N LYS A 239 -22.17 12.77 7.40
CA LYS A 239 -22.28 14.10 6.77
C LYS A 239 -21.08 14.98 7.04
N ASP A 240 -20.31 14.72 8.10
CA ASP A 240 -19.08 15.43 8.41
C ASP A 240 -17.92 15.02 7.48
N CYS A 241 -18.08 13.95 6.68
CA CYS A 241 -17.06 13.37 5.82
C CYS A 241 -17.40 13.55 4.34
N VAL A 242 -16.63 14.36 3.62
CA VAL A 242 -16.75 14.53 2.16
C VAL A 242 -15.58 13.87 1.45
N VAL A 243 -15.78 13.44 0.20
CA VAL A 243 -14.74 12.78 -0.61
C VAL A 243 -14.32 13.67 -1.74
N TRP A 244 -13.06 14.11 -1.70
CA TRP A 244 -12.43 14.88 -2.76
C TRP A 244 -11.99 13.99 -3.91
N ASN A 245 -12.57 14.20 -5.10
CA ASN A 245 -12.16 13.53 -6.32
C ASN A 245 -11.18 14.41 -7.12
N PRO A 246 -9.87 14.07 -7.19
CA PRO A 246 -8.88 14.93 -7.85
C PRO A 246 -9.10 15.11 -9.36
N TRP A 247 -9.98 14.31 -9.96
CA TRP A 247 -10.32 14.36 -11.38
C TRP A 247 -11.52 15.26 -11.70
N LYS A 248 -12.08 15.93 -10.69
CA LYS A 248 -13.22 16.82 -10.85
C LYS A 248 -12.88 18.24 -10.35
N PRO A 249 -13.40 19.27 -11.00
CA PRO A 249 -13.30 20.64 -10.47
C PRO A 249 -13.78 20.65 -9.02
N GLN A 250 -13.03 21.30 -8.16
CA GLN A 250 -13.35 21.44 -6.73
C GLN A 250 -13.64 20.10 -6.02
N GLY A 251 -12.95 19.04 -6.49
CA GLY A 251 -13.17 17.68 -5.97
C GLY A 251 -14.54 17.09 -6.30
N GLY A 252 -15.36 17.77 -7.11
CA GLY A 252 -16.76 17.42 -7.37
C GLY A 252 -17.71 17.78 -6.24
N LEU A 253 -17.30 18.66 -5.33
CA LEU A 253 -18.02 19.15 -4.17
C LEU A 253 -18.45 20.59 -4.35
N THR A 254 -19.50 20.99 -3.66
CA THR A 254 -19.88 22.40 -3.52
C THR A 254 -19.03 23.09 -2.46
N GLU A 255 -18.92 24.41 -2.51
CA GLU A 255 -18.24 25.19 -1.47
C GLU A 255 -18.83 24.95 -0.08
N ASP A 256 -20.15 24.84 0.02
CA ASP A 256 -20.84 24.60 1.29
C ASP A 256 -20.51 23.22 1.87
N GLU A 257 -20.43 22.18 1.03
CA GLU A 257 -19.99 20.85 1.47
C GLU A 257 -18.57 20.91 2.02
N ILE A 258 -17.63 21.58 1.35
CA ILE A 258 -16.24 21.73 1.80
C ILE A 258 -16.18 22.56 3.10
N LYS A 259 -16.89 23.69 3.15
CA LYS A 259 -16.91 24.60 4.31
C LYS A 259 -17.52 23.94 5.56
N ASN A 260 -18.51 23.06 5.39
CA ASN A 260 -19.20 22.41 6.51
C ASN A 260 -18.59 21.06 6.91
N ALA A 261 -17.85 20.39 6.02
CA ALA A 261 -17.19 19.12 6.36
C ALA A 261 -16.16 19.28 7.47
N LYS A 262 -15.99 18.25 8.31
CA LYS A 262 -14.89 18.12 9.25
C LYS A 262 -13.75 17.28 8.67
N MET A 263 -14.08 16.27 7.85
CA MET A 263 -13.13 15.40 7.15
C MET A 263 -13.24 15.64 5.64
N ILE A 264 -12.16 16.06 5.01
CA ILE A 264 -12.00 16.09 3.55
C ILE A 264 -11.13 14.89 3.20
N LEU A 265 -11.74 13.86 2.65
CA LEU A 265 -11.11 12.57 2.38
C LEU A 265 -10.67 12.51 0.90
N TRP A 266 -9.42 12.16 0.64
CA TRP A 266 -8.96 11.90 -0.71
C TRP A 266 -9.61 10.63 -1.28
N ARG A 267 -10.00 10.63 -2.55
CA ARG A 267 -10.67 9.49 -3.20
C ARG A 267 -9.71 8.36 -3.58
N GLY A 268 -8.90 7.89 -2.66
CA GLY A 268 -8.09 6.69 -2.83
C GLY A 268 -8.65 5.50 -2.04
N HIS A 269 -8.16 4.31 -2.34
CA HIS A 269 -8.56 3.07 -1.69
C HIS A 269 -7.53 1.95 -1.91
N CYS A 270 -7.53 0.96 -1.03
CA CYS A 270 -6.76 -0.26 -1.23
C CYS A 270 -7.51 -1.25 -2.13
N SER A 271 -6.86 -1.75 -3.18
CA SER A 271 -7.46 -2.73 -4.10
C SER A 271 -7.73 -4.09 -3.44
N VAL A 272 -6.96 -4.47 -2.42
CA VAL A 272 -7.17 -5.71 -1.66
C VAL A 272 -8.38 -5.57 -0.75
N HIS A 273 -8.41 -4.54 0.10
CA HIS A 273 -9.48 -4.37 1.09
C HIS A 273 -10.80 -3.91 0.45
N GLY A 274 -10.76 -3.24 -0.70
CA GLY A 274 -11.95 -2.87 -1.47
C GLY A 274 -12.72 -4.04 -2.10
N ARG A 275 -12.16 -5.26 -2.06
CA ARG A 275 -12.82 -6.47 -2.59
C ARG A 275 -13.80 -7.10 -1.60
N PHE A 276 -13.58 -6.93 -0.32
CA PHE A 276 -14.52 -7.45 0.69
C PHE A 276 -15.82 -6.70 0.60
N THR A 277 -16.93 -7.44 0.66
CA THR A 277 -18.26 -6.91 0.52
C THR A 277 -19.12 -7.31 1.73
N ARG A 278 -20.18 -6.54 2.00
CA ARG A 278 -21.17 -6.91 2.99
C ARG A 278 -21.80 -8.29 2.68
N GLN A 279 -21.99 -8.59 1.39
CA GLN A 279 -22.50 -9.90 0.96
C GLN A 279 -21.55 -11.04 1.37
N SER A 280 -20.23 -10.84 1.31
CA SER A 280 -19.25 -11.84 1.78
C SER A 280 -19.48 -12.17 3.26
N ILE A 281 -19.75 -11.17 4.09
CA ILE A 281 -20.06 -11.36 5.52
C ILE A 281 -21.36 -12.14 5.71
N GLU A 282 -22.41 -11.74 5.01
CA GLU A 282 -23.73 -12.38 5.07
C GLU A 282 -23.67 -13.85 4.63
N ASP A 283 -22.91 -14.14 3.58
CA ASP A 283 -22.66 -15.50 3.09
C ASP A 283 -21.94 -16.38 4.12
N PHE A 284 -20.97 -15.82 4.85
CA PHE A 284 -20.29 -16.54 5.92
C PHE A 284 -21.22 -16.80 7.10
N ARG A 285 -21.99 -15.82 7.55
CA ARG A 285 -22.94 -15.96 8.65
C ARG A 285 -24.07 -16.94 8.32
N THR A 286 -24.47 -17.01 7.05
CA THR A 286 -25.47 -18.01 6.61
C THR A 286 -24.91 -19.44 6.67
N ARG A 287 -23.65 -19.64 6.30
CA ARG A 287 -23.02 -20.97 6.30
C ARG A 287 -22.51 -21.40 7.67
N ILE A 288 -22.06 -20.46 8.47
CA ILE A 288 -21.47 -20.67 9.79
C ILE A 288 -22.05 -19.59 10.72
N PRO A 289 -23.22 -19.82 11.35
CA PRO A 289 -23.87 -18.78 12.14
C PRO A 289 -23.05 -18.21 13.30
N GLU A 290 -22.17 -19.00 13.89
CA GLU A 290 -21.31 -18.62 15.03
C GLU A 290 -19.96 -18.03 14.61
N ILE A 291 -19.80 -17.67 13.32
CA ILE A 291 -18.53 -17.15 12.84
C ILE A 291 -18.30 -15.70 13.31
N ASN A 292 -17.10 -15.44 13.79
CA ASN A 292 -16.64 -14.07 14.07
C ASN A 292 -16.06 -13.46 12.80
N ILE A 293 -16.39 -12.22 12.53
CA ILE A 293 -15.90 -11.46 11.38
C ILE A 293 -14.92 -10.38 11.86
N ILE A 294 -13.69 -10.42 11.37
CA ILE A 294 -12.71 -9.38 11.64
C ILE A 294 -12.18 -8.81 10.33
N VAL A 295 -12.17 -7.49 10.22
CA VAL A 295 -11.76 -6.79 8.98
C VAL A 295 -10.79 -5.66 9.25
N HIS A 296 -9.98 -5.35 8.24
CA HIS A 296 -9.10 -4.19 8.25
C HIS A 296 -9.89 -2.89 8.04
N PRO A 297 -9.54 -1.75 8.68
CA PRO A 297 -10.27 -0.49 8.56
C PRO A 297 -10.20 0.17 7.17
N GLU A 298 -9.36 -0.31 6.25
CA GLU A 298 -9.37 0.08 4.84
C GLU A 298 -10.52 -0.54 4.03
N CYS A 299 -11.30 -1.45 4.61
CA CYS A 299 -12.51 -1.97 3.97
C CYS A 299 -13.57 -0.89 3.85
N GLN A 300 -14.50 -1.07 2.91
CA GLN A 300 -15.63 -0.14 2.74
C GLN A 300 -16.44 -0.03 4.04
N HIS A 301 -17.06 1.13 4.25
CA HIS A 301 -17.74 1.45 5.50
C HIS A 301 -18.88 0.47 5.85
N ASP A 302 -19.59 -0.01 4.86
CA ASP A 302 -20.67 -1.01 5.04
C ASP A 302 -20.13 -2.38 5.48
N VAL A 303 -18.94 -2.75 5.04
CA VAL A 303 -18.23 -3.97 5.46
C VAL A 303 -17.75 -3.81 6.91
N VAL A 304 -17.12 -2.69 7.20
CA VAL A 304 -16.59 -2.39 8.55
C VAL A 304 -17.74 -2.33 9.57
N SER A 305 -18.86 -1.70 9.20
CA SER A 305 -20.05 -1.60 10.06
C SER A 305 -20.76 -2.94 10.29
N ALA A 306 -20.55 -3.93 9.42
CA ALA A 306 -21.13 -5.25 9.54
C ALA A 306 -20.22 -6.27 10.23
N ALA A 307 -18.93 -5.96 10.43
CA ALA A 307 -17.96 -6.82 11.09
C ALA A 307 -18.12 -6.79 12.62
N ASP A 308 -17.69 -7.86 13.28
CA ASP A 308 -17.72 -7.94 14.76
C ASP A 308 -16.50 -7.23 15.37
N VAL A 309 -15.37 -7.26 14.66
CA VAL A 309 -14.13 -6.59 15.08
C VAL A 309 -13.50 -5.86 13.89
N VAL A 310 -13.00 -4.68 14.16
CA VAL A 310 -12.22 -3.88 13.19
C VAL A 310 -10.84 -3.59 13.78
N GLY A 311 -9.80 -3.79 12.99
CA GLY A 311 -8.45 -3.53 13.49
C GLY A 311 -7.35 -3.58 12.45
N SER A 312 -6.23 -2.96 12.82
CA SER A 312 -4.99 -3.05 12.06
C SER A 312 -4.50 -4.50 11.94
N THR A 313 -3.52 -4.71 11.10
CA THR A 313 -2.87 -6.02 10.90
C THR A 313 -2.43 -6.64 12.23
N GLU A 314 -1.77 -5.88 13.11
CA GLU A 314 -1.33 -6.36 14.43
C GLU A 314 -2.54 -6.70 15.33
N LYS A 315 -3.60 -5.88 15.32
CA LYS A 315 -4.82 -6.16 16.08
C LYS A 315 -5.53 -7.42 15.57
N ILE A 316 -5.56 -7.65 14.26
CA ILE A 316 -6.11 -8.87 13.65
C ILE A 316 -5.34 -10.08 14.15
N ILE A 317 -4.01 -10.07 14.04
CA ILE A 317 -3.14 -11.15 14.52
C ILE A 317 -3.40 -11.43 16.00
N LYS A 318 -3.34 -10.41 16.84
CA LYS A 318 -3.54 -10.53 18.28
C LYS A 318 -4.91 -11.11 18.62
N THR A 319 -5.99 -10.53 18.05
CA THR A 319 -7.35 -10.94 18.33
C THR A 319 -7.60 -12.42 17.99
N VAL A 320 -7.16 -12.86 16.82
CA VAL A 320 -7.33 -14.25 16.40
C VAL A 320 -6.46 -15.18 17.24
N SER A 321 -5.19 -14.82 17.48
CA SER A 321 -4.26 -15.68 18.22
C SER A 321 -4.64 -15.86 19.69
N GLU A 322 -5.15 -14.80 20.34
CA GLU A 322 -5.57 -14.82 21.75
C GLU A 322 -7.01 -15.35 21.96
N SER A 323 -7.74 -15.60 20.89
CA SER A 323 -9.11 -16.15 21.01
C SER A 323 -9.09 -17.60 21.50
N ALA A 324 -10.19 -18.06 22.09
CA ALA A 324 -10.32 -19.41 22.65
C ALA A 324 -10.14 -20.51 21.56
N PRO A 325 -9.59 -21.68 21.92
CA PRO A 325 -9.55 -22.83 21.01
C PRO A 325 -10.94 -23.17 20.49
N GLY A 326 -11.01 -23.58 19.20
CA GLY A 326 -12.27 -23.90 18.53
C GLY A 326 -13.01 -22.68 17.94
N THR A 327 -12.56 -21.46 18.23
CA THR A 327 -13.16 -20.24 17.65
C THR A 327 -13.03 -20.25 16.12
N GLN A 328 -14.03 -19.72 15.44
CA GLN A 328 -14.06 -19.59 13.98
C GLN A 328 -14.01 -18.11 13.59
N TRP A 329 -13.12 -17.77 12.67
CA TRP A 329 -12.90 -16.41 12.18
C TRP A 329 -12.96 -16.33 10.66
N ALA A 330 -13.71 -15.38 10.10
CA ALA A 330 -13.54 -14.93 8.72
C ALA A 330 -12.82 -13.59 8.73
N VAL A 331 -11.66 -13.55 8.07
CA VAL A 331 -10.70 -12.46 8.16
C VAL A 331 -10.64 -11.69 6.85
N GLY A 332 -10.96 -10.40 6.90
CA GLY A 332 -10.95 -9.48 5.76
C GLY A 332 -9.67 -8.63 5.72
N THR A 333 -8.55 -9.25 5.34
CA THR A 333 -7.27 -8.61 5.05
C THR A 333 -6.48 -9.40 4.02
N GLU A 334 -5.19 -9.14 3.83
CA GLU A 334 -4.35 -9.73 2.79
C GLU A 334 -4.12 -11.24 3.02
N LEU A 335 -4.15 -12.01 1.92
CA LEU A 335 -4.21 -13.47 1.95
C LEU A 335 -2.99 -14.15 2.58
N ASN A 336 -1.75 -13.68 2.31
CA ASN A 336 -0.55 -14.30 2.89
C ASN A 336 -0.58 -14.24 4.42
N LEU A 337 -1.02 -13.10 4.96
CA LEU A 337 -1.24 -12.98 6.39
C LEU A 337 -2.31 -13.96 6.89
N VAL A 338 -3.47 -14.02 6.24
CA VAL A 338 -4.57 -14.90 6.68
C VAL A 338 -4.14 -16.36 6.63
N SER A 339 -3.39 -16.77 5.62
CA SER A 339 -2.84 -18.13 5.49
C SER A 339 -1.87 -18.47 6.62
N ARG A 340 -0.93 -17.56 6.94
CA ARG A 340 -0.03 -17.75 8.09
C ARG A 340 -0.76 -17.78 9.42
N LEU A 341 -1.76 -16.91 9.56
CA LEU A 341 -2.58 -16.86 10.78
C LEU A 341 -3.32 -18.20 10.99
N ALA A 342 -3.86 -18.78 9.92
CA ALA A 342 -4.47 -20.11 9.95
C ALA A 342 -3.45 -21.21 10.32
N ALA A 343 -2.27 -21.19 9.70
CA ALA A 343 -1.21 -22.16 9.96
C ALA A 343 -0.65 -22.06 11.39
N SER A 344 -0.55 -20.84 11.93
CA SER A 344 -0.04 -20.59 13.28
C SER A 344 -1.06 -20.86 14.40
N ASN A 345 -2.34 -21.04 14.07
CA ASN A 345 -3.43 -21.27 15.02
C ASN A 345 -4.26 -22.51 14.63
N PRO A 346 -3.65 -23.73 14.61
CA PRO A 346 -4.32 -24.94 14.15
C PRO A 346 -5.50 -25.39 15.06
N ASP A 347 -5.57 -24.86 16.27
CA ASP A 347 -6.65 -25.03 17.23
C ASP A 347 -7.91 -24.19 16.91
N LYS A 348 -7.84 -23.34 15.89
CA LYS A 348 -8.91 -22.43 15.43
C LYS A 348 -9.22 -22.67 13.96
N LYS A 349 -10.38 -22.18 13.51
CA LYS A 349 -10.71 -22.18 12.08
C LYS A 349 -10.65 -20.76 11.55
N VAL A 350 -9.66 -20.48 10.72
CA VAL A 350 -9.46 -19.17 10.11
C VAL A 350 -9.76 -19.25 8.61
N TYR A 351 -10.69 -18.44 8.16
CA TYR A 351 -11.15 -18.36 6.77
C TYR A 351 -10.79 -17.00 6.17
N PHE A 352 -10.46 -16.99 4.90
CA PHE A 352 -10.37 -15.75 4.13
C PHE A 352 -11.77 -15.25 3.77
N LEU A 353 -12.08 -13.98 4.00
CA LEU A 353 -13.44 -13.44 3.87
C LEU A 353 -13.97 -13.36 2.42
N ASP A 354 -13.11 -13.48 1.40
CA ASP A 354 -13.51 -13.53 -0.01
C ASP A 354 -13.48 -14.98 -0.53
N ARG A 355 -14.34 -15.29 -1.51
CA ARG A 355 -14.35 -16.59 -2.21
C ARG A 355 -13.25 -16.70 -3.25
N THR A 356 -12.70 -15.57 -3.71
CA THR A 356 -11.64 -15.49 -4.71
C THR A 356 -10.31 -15.17 -4.05
N VAL A 357 -9.26 -15.85 -4.48
CA VAL A 357 -7.90 -15.58 -4.00
C VAL A 357 -7.50 -14.15 -4.38
N CYS A 358 -7.13 -13.35 -3.39
CA CYS A 358 -6.60 -12.01 -3.60
C CYS A 358 -5.46 -11.72 -2.64
N TYR A 359 -4.30 -11.53 -3.18
CA TYR A 359 -3.11 -11.07 -2.48
C TYR A 359 -2.68 -9.70 -3.01
N CYS A 360 -1.85 -9.00 -2.27
CA CYS A 360 -1.26 -7.75 -2.74
C CYS A 360 -0.21 -8.06 -3.81
N SER A 361 -0.56 -7.85 -5.08
CA SER A 361 0.30 -8.20 -6.22
C SER A 361 1.63 -7.47 -6.20
N THR A 362 1.67 -6.22 -5.76
CA THR A 362 2.89 -5.43 -5.68
C THR A 362 3.78 -5.85 -4.51
N MET A 363 3.20 -6.21 -3.36
CA MET A 363 3.94 -6.79 -2.25
C MET A 363 4.56 -8.14 -2.63
N ASN A 364 3.83 -8.97 -3.40
CA ASN A 364 4.28 -10.28 -3.88
C ASN A 364 5.32 -10.22 -5.02
N ARG A 365 5.70 -9.04 -5.50
CA ARG A 365 6.81 -8.88 -6.44
C ARG A 365 8.16 -9.23 -5.81
N ILE A 366 8.31 -8.95 -4.52
CA ILE A 366 9.50 -9.37 -3.79
C ILE A 366 9.34 -10.85 -3.44
N ASP A 367 10.06 -11.69 -4.15
CA ASP A 367 10.16 -13.12 -3.96
C ASP A 367 11.57 -13.54 -3.53
N LEU A 368 11.78 -14.83 -3.35
CA LEU A 368 13.08 -15.36 -2.91
C LEU A 368 14.21 -15.06 -3.91
N PRO A 369 14.05 -15.17 -5.25
CA PRO A 369 15.04 -14.72 -6.22
C PRO A 369 15.51 -13.28 -6.03
N HIS A 370 14.59 -12.34 -5.82
CA HIS A 370 14.91 -10.93 -5.59
C HIS A 370 15.69 -10.73 -4.29
N LEU A 371 15.28 -11.41 -3.23
CA LEU A 371 15.98 -11.34 -1.94
C LEU A 371 17.40 -11.92 -2.02
N VAL A 372 17.57 -13.09 -2.67
CA VAL A 372 18.88 -13.72 -2.90
C VAL A 372 19.79 -12.78 -3.70
N TRP A 373 19.28 -12.26 -4.81
CA TRP A 373 20.04 -11.33 -5.66
C TRP A 373 20.52 -10.10 -4.88
N ALA A 374 19.63 -9.50 -4.07
CA ALA A 374 19.99 -8.34 -3.26
C ALA A 374 21.08 -8.70 -2.22
N LEU A 375 20.91 -9.80 -1.49
CA LEU A 375 21.87 -10.25 -0.48
C LEU A 375 23.23 -10.60 -1.08
N GLU A 376 23.27 -11.37 -2.17
CA GLU A 376 24.54 -11.76 -2.85
C GLU A 376 25.25 -10.54 -3.47
N SER A 377 24.49 -9.57 -3.99
CA SER A 377 25.06 -8.31 -4.48
C SER A 377 25.75 -7.54 -3.36
N LEU A 378 25.16 -7.45 -2.18
CA LEU A 378 25.76 -6.82 -1.01
C LEU A 378 27.00 -7.57 -0.52
N VAL A 379 27.01 -8.91 -0.52
CA VAL A 379 28.21 -9.73 -0.21
C VAL A 379 29.33 -9.44 -1.18
N ALA A 380 29.02 -9.21 -2.46
CA ALA A 380 29.98 -8.82 -3.48
C ALA A 380 30.40 -7.33 -3.42
N GLY A 381 29.92 -6.57 -2.42
CA GLY A 381 30.22 -5.15 -2.25
C GLY A 381 29.47 -4.25 -3.24
N LYS A 382 28.43 -4.77 -3.90
CA LYS A 382 27.62 -4.02 -4.86
C LYS A 382 26.29 -3.62 -4.23
N ILE A 383 26.06 -2.31 -4.08
CA ILE A 383 24.77 -1.77 -3.64
C ILE A 383 23.82 -1.78 -4.84
N VAL A 384 22.65 -2.39 -4.67
CA VAL A 384 21.60 -2.51 -5.69
C VAL A 384 20.30 -1.98 -5.14
N ASN A 385 19.46 -1.38 -5.99
CA ASN A 385 18.12 -0.92 -5.64
C ASN A 385 18.08 -0.08 -4.34
N GLU A 386 19.08 0.78 -4.14
CA GLU A 386 19.10 1.73 -3.02
C GLU A 386 17.92 2.70 -3.16
N ILE A 387 17.15 2.84 -2.11
CA ILE A 387 16.13 3.88 -1.98
C ILE A 387 16.78 5.10 -1.35
N LYS A 388 16.59 6.25 -1.98
CA LYS A 388 17.10 7.51 -1.47
C LYS A 388 16.10 8.64 -1.71
N VAL A 389 15.71 9.30 -0.64
CA VAL A 389 14.81 10.45 -0.67
C VAL A 389 15.67 11.72 -0.67
N ASP A 390 15.33 12.70 -1.52
CA ASP A 390 16.07 13.96 -1.55
C ASP A 390 15.97 14.71 -0.21
N ALA A 391 16.99 15.50 0.12
CA ALA A 391 17.12 16.15 1.41
C ALA A 391 15.98 17.09 1.79
N LYS A 392 15.35 17.76 0.82
CA LYS A 392 14.21 18.65 1.08
C LYS A 392 12.97 17.84 1.44
N THR A 393 12.65 16.84 0.63
CA THR A 393 11.53 15.92 0.86
C THR A 393 11.72 15.16 2.18
N ALA A 394 12.92 14.66 2.43
CA ALA A 394 13.26 13.94 3.67
C ALA A 394 13.04 14.82 4.92
N ARG A 395 13.45 16.09 4.89
CA ARG A 395 13.32 17.02 6.02
C ARG A 395 11.88 17.14 6.52
N TYR A 396 10.95 17.48 5.65
CA TYR A 396 9.55 17.68 6.07
C TYR A 396 8.82 16.35 6.32
N SER A 397 9.15 15.31 5.54
CA SER A 397 8.63 13.95 5.82
C SER A 397 9.06 13.45 7.18
N LYS A 398 10.31 13.72 7.58
CA LYS A 398 10.84 13.35 8.90
C LYS A 398 10.07 14.00 10.03
N MET A 399 9.74 15.30 9.92
CA MET A 399 8.91 16.00 10.91
C MET A 399 7.56 15.30 11.10
N ALA A 400 6.88 14.92 10.02
CA ALA A 400 5.59 14.23 10.08
C ALA A 400 5.71 12.79 10.62
N LEU A 401 6.79 12.07 10.28
CA LEU A 401 7.09 10.72 10.80
C LEU A 401 7.43 10.75 12.29
N GLU A 402 8.27 11.67 12.73
CA GLU A 402 8.63 11.84 14.16
C GLU A 402 7.39 12.19 14.98
N GLN A 403 6.53 13.08 14.47
CA GLN A 403 5.25 13.40 15.13
C GLN A 403 4.36 12.15 15.24
N MET A 404 4.29 11.31 14.20
CA MET A 404 3.56 10.04 14.24
C MET A 404 4.12 9.07 15.28
N LEU A 405 5.45 8.97 15.38
CA LEU A 405 6.12 8.08 16.32
C LEU A 405 5.97 8.56 17.79
N ALA A 406 5.76 9.85 17.98
CA ALA A 406 5.53 10.45 19.30
C ALA A 406 4.07 10.32 19.80
N LEU A 407 3.12 10.00 18.89
CA LEU A 407 1.71 9.76 19.22
C LEU A 407 1.47 8.32 19.67
#